data_a450e08c0da5152cda2a973bbcf09e1b
#
_entry.id   a450e08c0da5152cda2a973bbcf09e1b
#
_cell.length_a   1.000
_cell.length_b   1.000
_cell.length_c   1.000
_cell.angle_alpha   90.00
_cell.angle_beta   90.00
_cell.angle_gamma   90.00
#
_symmetry.space_group_name_H-M   'P 1'
#
loop_
_entity.id
_entity.type
_entity.pdbx_description
1 polymer ?
#
loop_
_entity_poly.entity_id
_entity_poly.type
_entity_poly.pdbx_seq_one_letter_code
_entity_poly.pdbx_strand_id
1 'polypeptide(L)'
;MAQKAKKKSKLRHAEYYDMQKTFDSLYADSKSGEVFGHLMDIISAPNNIKLAFRNIKGNDGSHTAGTDGRTIESLAVMSEDKFVKLIQKQFRRYEPKAVKRVEIPKPNGKMRPLGIPCIIDRIVQQCILQVMEPICEAKFYEYSYGFRPCRSAENAISYAYGLAQRNKLHYVVDVDVKGFFDNVDHRKLLKQIWTLGIRDTKLIQIIKAMLKAPIEMPDGETVLPSKGTPQGGILSPLLANIVLNELDWWIASQWDEMVRHMKHPCKVTYYPNGAEKKCNSYTALKKSNLKEMRIVRYADDFKIFCRTKEDAEKTYYAVKDWLWKRLKLEVSDEKSKVTNLRKRDSEFLGFRIKLRRKSNSWVITSNVCDKAIHRIGKEMADSVKAIQSSKTAEEISLNVGDYNAKVIGVQDYYCIATRVNLNFSDIARPINGQLLHRIDGIKKQGEIKNRYLRKRYGKSKQMRWIGETPLVPLAYVQFKIPMRKSRKINPYTPEGRAEIHDNLRIDVNSMLWLMRHPIPTESVRYNDNRVSLYAGQDGKCAITGKKLDVQTCICYRKTNDCKKGNDSYQNLLLLSLQGLAIVSSEDMMSVVALVKEHSLNAKVITKVNKLRATAGLPLLAAK
;
A
#
# COMPACT_ATOMS: atom_id res chain seq x y z
N MET A 1 27.80 14.34 -10.20
CA MET A 1 26.46 13.72 -9.96
C MET A 1 26.62 12.62 -8.91
N ALA A 2 26.15 12.83 -7.69
CA ALA A 2 26.26 11.84 -6.63
C ALA A 2 25.28 10.68 -6.92
N GLN A 3 25.80 9.47 -7.11
CA GLN A 3 25.00 8.26 -7.21
C GLN A 3 24.12 8.15 -5.96
N LYS A 4 22.79 8.29 -6.13
CA LYS A 4 21.82 7.96 -5.07
C LYS A 4 22.06 6.52 -4.66
N ALA A 5 22.40 6.30 -3.38
CA ALA A 5 22.45 4.96 -2.82
C ALA A 5 21.11 4.25 -3.11
N LYS A 6 21.16 3.25 -3.99
CA LYS A 6 19.98 2.47 -4.39
C LYS A 6 19.37 1.82 -3.15
N LYS A 7 18.06 2.02 -2.91
CA LYS A 7 17.35 1.32 -1.83
C LYS A 7 17.45 -0.18 -2.09
N LYS A 8 17.73 -0.98 -1.05
CA LYS A 8 17.63 -2.44 -1.13
C LYS A 8 16.22 -2.80 -1.62
N SER A 9 16.11 -3.46 -2.76
CA SER A 9 14.83 -3.97 -3.24
C SER A 9 14.43 -5.15 -2.37
N LYS A 10 13.14 -5.20 -1.98
CA LYS A 10 12.56 -6.33 -1.27
C LYS A 10 11.84 -7.21 -2.28
N LEU A 11 11.91 -8.53 -2.10
CA LEU A 11 11.10 -9.47 -2.85
C LEU A 11 9.61 -9.12 -2.69
N ARG A 12 8.86 -9.28 -3.76
CA ARG A 12 7.41 -9.15 -3.71
C ARG A 12 6.79 -10.42 -3.16
N HIS A 13 5.65 -10.29 -2.51
CA HIS A 13 4.98 -11.44 -1.90
C HIS A 13 4.68 -12.56 -2.91
N ALA A 14 4.30 -12.23 -4.15
CA ALA A 14 4.04 -13.19 -5.21
C ALA A 14 5.24 -14.09 -5.58
N GLU A 15 6.46 -13.57 -5.42
CA GLU A 15 7.69 -14.32 -5.70
C GLU A 15 7.98 -15.37 -4.63
N TYR A 16 7.38 -15.28 -3.45
CA TYR A 16 7.62 -16.21 -2.34
C TYR A 16 6.99 -17.59 -2.54
N TYR A 17 5.95 -17.75 -3.34
CA TYR A 17 5.28 -19.04 -3.52
C TYR A 17 5.20 -19.44 -5.00
N ASP A 18 6.17 -18.97 -5.80
CA ASP A 18 6.27 -19.27 -7.24
C ASP A 18 5.00 -18.91 -8.03
N MET A 19 4.25 -17.91 -7.53
CA MET A 19 3.02 -17.46 -8.16
C MET A 19 3.25 -16.38 -9.22
N GLN A 20 4.47 -15.83 -9.30
CA GLN A 20 4.74 -14.68 -10.16
C GLN A 20 4.54 -15.01 -11.65
N LYS A 21 5.02 -16.17 -12.11
CA LYS A 21 4.86 -16.60 -13.51
C LYS A 21 3.39 -16.77 -13.88
N THR A 22 2.59 -17.35 -12.96
CA THR A 22 1.14 -17.50 -13.13
C THR A 22 0.46 -16.13 -13.27
N PHE A 23 0.82 -15.15 -12.43
CA PHE A 23 0.24 -13.81 -12.50
C PHE A 23 0.69 -13.04 -13.73
N ASP A 24 1.93 -13.26 -14.22
CA ASP A 24 2.43 -12.70 -15.48
C ASP A 24 1.63 -13.23 -16.67
N SER A 25 1.38 -14.54 -16.72
CA SER A 25 0.56 -15.17 -17.75
C SER A 25 -0.86 -14.61 -17.74
N LEU A 26 -1.53 -14.59 -16.57
CA LEU A 26 -2.88 -14.02 -16.44
C LEU A 26 -2.96 -12.57 -16.93
N TYR A 27 -1.93 -11.77 -16.64
CA TYR A 27 -1.87 -10.38 -17.13
C TYR A 27 -1.69 -10.32 -18.65
N ALA A 28 -0.77 -11.11 -19.22
CA ALA A 28 -0.49 -11.14 -20.65
C ALA A 28 -1.69 -11.64 -21.44
N ASP A 29 -2.31 -12.74 -21.00
CA ASP A 29 -3.49 -13.35 -21.62
C ASP A 29 -4.69 -12.40 -21.55
N SER A 30 -4.90 -11.73 -20.43
CA SER A 30 -5.93 -10.69 -20.32
C SER A 30 -5.67 -9.52 -21.26
N LYS A 31 -4.42 -9.10 -21.42
CA LYS A 31 -4.06 -7.99 -22.32
C LYS A 31 -4.28 -8.35 -23.78
N SER A 32 -4.09 -9.62 -24.18
CA SER A 32 -4.38 -10.13 -25.52
C SER A 32 -5.87 -10.32 -25.79
N GLY A 33 -6.71 -10.27 -24.75
CA GLY A 33 -8.18 -10.39 -24.88
C GLY A 33 -8.74 -11.76 -24.52
N GLU A 34 -7.91 -12.65 -24.00
CA GLU A 34 -8.31 -13.99 -23.59
C GLU A 34 -9.37 -13.98 -22.48
N VAL A 35 -10.11 -15.07 -22.40
CA VAL A 35 -11.22 -15.29 -21.48
C VAL A 35 -10.87 -16.41 -20.51
N PHE A 36 -11.19 -16.23 -19.24
CA PHE A 36 -10.81 -17.12 -18.15
C PHE A 36 -12.01 -17.89 -17.60
N GLY A 37 -12.11 -19.20 -17.93
CA GLY A 37 -13.18 -20.10 -17.49
C GLY A 37 -12.83 -20.98 -16.29
N HIS A 38 -11.54 -21.17 -15.97
CA HIS A 38 -11.03 -22.15 -15.00
C HIS A 38 -10.08 -21.50 -13.97
N LEU A 39 -10.48 -20.39 -13.37
CA LEU A 39 -9.66 -19.67 -12.39
C LEU A 39 -9.65 -20.36 -11.01
N MET A 40 -10.67 -21.15 -10.70
CA MET A 40 -10.78 -21.80 -9.39
C MET A 40 -9.62 -22.76 -9.10
N ASP A 41 -9.02 -23.38 -10.12
CA ASP A 41 -7.85 -24.26 -9.97
C ASP A 41 -6.64 -23.48 -9.44
N ILE A 42 -6.43 -22.27 -9.97
CA ILE A 42 -5.36 -21.37 -9.52
C ILE A 42 -5.70 -20.77 -8.14
N ILE A 43 -6.96 -20.36 -7.94
CA ILE A 43 -7.42 -19.72 -6.69
C ILE A 43 -7.28 -20.68 -5.51
N SER A 44 -7.66 -21.95 -5.68
CA SER A 44 -7.61 -22.97 -4.62
C SER A 44 -6.27 -23.72 -4.54
N ALA A 45 -5.30 -23.38 -5.37
CA ALA A 45 -3.98 -23.99 -5.34
C ALA A 45 -3.27 -23.75 -4.00
N PRO A 46 -2.56 -24.74 -3.45
CA PRO A 46 -1.87 -24.61 -2.16
C PRO A 46 -0.94 -23.39 -2.08
N ASN A 47 -0.20 -23.10 -3.15
CA ASN A 47 0.72 -21.96 -3.20
C ASN A 47 0.00 -20.62 -3.12
N ASN A 48 -1.16 -20.49 -3.78
CA ASN A 48 -1.97 -19.28 -3.71
C ASN A 48 -2.58 -19.09 -2.32
N ILE A 49 -3.02 -20.17 -1.66
CA ILE A 49 -3.53 -20.14 -0.29
C ILE A 49 -2.44 -19.71 0.71
N LYS A 50 -1.23 -20.28 0.59
CA LYS A 50 -0.10 -19.89 1.43
C LYS A 50 0.31 -18.43 1.22
N LEU A 51 0.30 -17.97 -0.02
CA LEU A 51 0.54 -16.56 -0.34
C LEU A 51 -0.55 -15.65 0.26
N ALA A 52 -1.81 -16.08 0.27
CA ALA A 52 -2.90 -15.34 0.90
C ALA A 52 -2.69 -15.19 2.42
N PHE A 53 -2.29 -16.26 3.11
CA PHE A 53 -1.91 -16.18 4.52
C PHE A 53 -0.78 -15.17 4.75
N ARG A 54 0.28 -15.22 3.93
CA ARG A 54 1.40 -14.29 4.01
C ARG A 54 0.96 -12.83 3.86
N ASN A 55 0.08 -12.54 2.91
CA ASN A 55 -0.41 -11.20 2.66
C ASN A 55 -1.30 -10.67 3.81
N ILE A 56 -2.07 -11.55 4.45
CA ILE A 56 -2.99 -11.16 5.53
C ILE A 56 -2.28 -11.05 6.88
N LYS A 57 -1.37 -11.96 7.22
CA LYS A 57 -0.75 -12.01 8.56
C LYS A 57 -0.03 -10.73 8.98
N GLY A 58 0.47 -9.96 8.03
CA GLY A 58 1.20 -8.72 8.29
C GLY A 58 0.32 -7.47 8.40
N ASN A 59 -0.99 -7.60 8.25
CA ASN A 59 -1.92 -6.49 8.35
C ASN A 59 -2.39 -6.32 9.79
N ASP A 60 -2.38 -5.10 10.32
CA ASP A 60 -2.86 -4.80 11.69
C ASP A 60 -4.27 -5.34 11.93
N GLY A 61 -5.16 -5.21 10.96
CA GLY A 61 -6.52 -5.74 11.01
C GLY A 61 -6.60 -7.28 11.13
N SER A 62 -5.53 -8.04 10.90
CA SER A 62 -5.52 -9.51 11.00
C SER A 62 -5.75 -10.01 12.44
N HIS A 63 -5.45 -9.19 13.43
CA HIS A 63 -5.69 -9.44 14.86
C HIS A 63 -7.08 -8.99 15.33
N THR A 64 -7.88 -8.38 14.46
CA THR A 64 -9.26 -8.00 14.76
C THR A 64 -10.21 -9.13 14.37
N ALA A 65 -10.93 -9.70 15.33
CA ALA A 65 -11.86 -10.79 15.10
C ALA A 65 -13.13 -10.32 14.34
N GLY A 66 -13.68 -11.19 13.50
CA GLY A 66 -15.03 -11.07 12.96
C GLY A 66 -16.09 -11.56 13.97
N THR A 67 -17.27 -11.95 13.46
CA THR A 67 -18.37 -12.48 14.28
C THR A 67 -18.07 -13.84 14.93
N ASP A 68 -17.07 -14.58 14.39
CA ASP A 68 -16.68 -15.89 14.92
C ASP A 68 -15.59 -15.85 16.00
N GLY A 69 -15.17 -14.66 16.42
CA GLY A 69 -14.13 -14.47 17.44
C GLY A 69 -12.72 -14.88 17.02
N ARG A 70 -12.50 -15.38 15.79
CA ARG A 70 -11.20 -15.86 15.33
C ARG A 70 -10.35 -14.76 14.72
N THR A 71 -9.05 -14.85 14.96
CA THR A 71 -8.03 -13.99 14.38
C THR A 71 -7.03 -14.81 13.55
N ILE A 72 -6.06 -14.15 12.93
CA ILE A 72 -4.99 -14.82 12.19
C ILE A 72 -4.19 -15.79 13.06
N GLU A 73 -4.10 -15.55 14.36
CA GLU A 73 -3.36 -16.41 15.29
C GLU A 73 -3.94 -17.82 15.36
N SER A 74 -5.27 -17.97 15.27
CA SER A 74 -5.92 -19.28 15.25
C SER A 74 -5.56 -20.13 14.03
N LEU A 75 -5.22 -19.49 12.92
CA LEU A 75 -4.78 -20.16 11.69
C LEU A 75 -3.25 -20.38 11.69
N ALA A 76 -2.51 -19.45 12.28
CA ALA A 76 -1.04 -19.43 12.29
C ALA A 76 -0.41 -20.64 12.96
N VAL A 77 -1.10 -21.25 13.94
CA VAL A 77 -0.64 -22.43 14.70
C VAL A 77 -0.94 -23.77 14.02
N MET A 78 -1.77 -23.76 12.96
CA MET A 78 -2.11 -24.99 12.23
C MET A 78 -0.89 -25.50 11.45
N SER A 79 -0.84 -26.82 11.22
CA SER A 79 0.07 -27.36 10.21
C SER A 79 -0.33 -26.88 8.82
N GLU A 80 0.63 -26.78 7.91
CA GLU A 80 0.41 -26.24 6.57
C GLU A 80 -0.66 -27.02 5.81
N ASP A 81 -0.62 -28.36 5.87
CA ASP A 81 -1.62 -29.21 5.23
C ASP A 81 -3.03 -29.02 5.78
N LYS A 82 -3.18 -28.92 7.10
CA LYS A 82 -4.48 -28.67 7.73
C LYS A 82 -5.04 -27.31 7.32
N PHE A 83 -4.18 -26.30 7.29
CA PHE A 83 -4.57 -24.96 6.87
C PHE A 83 -5.01 -24.93 5.40
N VAL A 84 -4.22 -25.51 4.49
CA VAL A 84 -4.54 -25.56 3.05
C VAL A 84 -5.86 -26.32 2.83
N LYS A 85 -6.02 -27.51 3.42
CA LYS A 85 -7.25 -28.31 3.32
C LYS A 85 -8.48 -27.57 3.86
N LEU A 86 -8.32 -26.81 4.96
CA LEU A 86 -9.40 -25.99 5.54
C LEU A 86 -9.90 -24.96 4.51
N ILE A 87 -8.99 -24.22 3.87
CA ILE A 87 -9.36 -23.18 2.89
C ILE A 87 -9.90 -23.82 1.60
N GLN A 88 -9.32 -24.91 1.13
CA GLN A 88 -9.84 -25.65 -0.04
C GLN A 88 -11.27 -26.17 0.20
N LYS A 89 -11.59 -26.60 1.43
CA LYS A 89 -12.95 -26.99 1.80
C LYS A 89 -13.94 -25.84 1.65
N GLN A 90 -13.54 -24.60 2.02
CA GLN A 90 -14.39 -23.42 1.81
C GLN A 90 -14.68 -23.18 0.33
N PHE A 91 -13.72 -23.37 -0.57
CA PHE A 91 -13.96 -23.20 -2.01
C PHE A 91 -14.87 -24.28 -2.63
N ARG A 92 -15.00 -25.45 -2.01
CA ARG A 92 -15.94 -26.48 -2.50
C ARG A 92 -17.39 -26.06 -2.29
N ARG A 93 -17.71 -25.53 -1.12
CA ARG A 93 -19.04 -25.01 -0.75
C ARG A 93 -18.83 -23.74 0.07
N TYR A 94 -18.90 -22.61 -0.61
CA TYR A 94 -18.64 -21.31 0.04
C TYR A 94 -19.92 -20.74 0.63
N GLU A 95 -19.95 -20.64 1.94
CA GLU A 95 -20.99 -19.99 2.74
C GLU A 95 -20.31 -18.94 3.64
N PRO A 96 -20.38 -17.63 3.26
CA PRO A 96 -19.75 -16.57 4.06
C PRO A 96 -20.42 -16.44 5.41
N LYS A 97 -19.62 -16.25 6.45
CA LYS A 97 -20.14 -15.87 7.76
C LYS A 97 -20.59 -14.41 7.76
N ALA A 98 -21.41 -14.05 8.77
CA ALA A 98 -21.83 -12.68 8.94
C ALA A 98 -20.63 -11.73 9.09
N VAL A 99 -20.74 -10.56 8.46
CA VAL A 99 -19.74 -9.49 8.54
C VAL A 99 -20.07 -8.62 9.75
N LYS A 100 -19.15 -8.47 10.69
CA LYS A 100 -19.33 -7.63 11.88
C LYS A 100 -19.31 -6.15 11.49
N ARG A 101 -20.38 -5.41 11.77
CA ARG A 101 -20.45 -3.97 11.56
C ARG A 101 -19.81 -3.23 12.72
N VAL A 102 -18.92 -2.30 12.41
CA VAL A 102 -18.32 -1.37 13.38
C VAL A 102 -18.43 0.05 12.83
N GLU A 103 -18.80 0.98 13.66
CA GLU A 103 -18.90 2.39 13.29
C GLU A 103 -17.66 3.16 13.74
N ILE A 104 -16.96 3.79 12.80
CA ILE A 104 -15.77 4.61 13.07
C ILE A 104 -16.13 6.09 12.89
N PRO A 105 -15.89 6.96 13.91
CA PRO A 105 -16.20 8.37 13.79
C PRO A 105 -15.33 9.05 12.72
N LYS A 106 -15.96 9.80 11.84
CA LYS A 106 -15.29 10.69 10.88
C LYS A 106 -14.94 12.03 11.55
N PRO A 107 -13.94 12.77 11.05
CA PRO A 107 -13.59 14.11 11.57
C PRO A 107 -14.73 15.13 11.55
N ASN A 108 -15.80 14.89 10.77
CA ASN A 108 -16.98 15.75 10.66
C ASN A 108 -18.15 15.29 11.56
N GLY A 109 -17.89 14.40 12.55
CA GLY A 109 -18.91 13.88 13.47
C GLY A 109 -19.83 12.78 12.90
N LYS A 110 -19.81 12.53 11.58
CA LYS A 110 -20.57 11.42 10.98
C LYS A 110 -19.85 10.10 11.20
N MET A 111 -20.59 9.02 11.34
CA MET A 111 -20.01 7.68 11.44
C MET A 111 -19.66 7.11 10.06
N ARG A 112 -18.60 6.31 10.02
CA ARG A 112 -18.23 5.49 8.84
C ARG A 112 -18.50 4.03 9.16
N PRO A 113 -19.42 3.39 8.47
CA PRO A 113 -19.67 1.97 8.65
C PRO A 113 -18.49 1.15 8.08
N LEU A 114 -17.87 0.34 8.92
CA LEU A 114 -16.83 -0.61 8.53
C LEU A 114 -17.36 -2.03 8.73
N GLY A 115 -17.19 -2.90 7.74
CA GLY A 115 -17.53 -4.31 7.86
C GLY A 115 -16.25 -5.13 8.09
N ILE A 116 -16.24 -5.97 9.11
CA ILE A 116 -15.12 -6.85 9.45
C ILE A 116 -15.52 -8.30 9.13
N PRO A 117 -15.11 -8.88 7.99
CA PRO A 117 -15.36 -10.29 7.68
C PRO A 117 -14.57 -11.21 8.61
N CYS A 118 -15.01 -12.43 8.82
CA CYS A 118 -14.26 -13.45 9.55
C CYS A 118 -12.92 -13.74 8.90
N ILE A 119 -11.93 -14.16 9.68
CA ILE A 119 -10.55 -14.31 9.18
C ILE A 119 -10.45 -15.32 8.03
N ILE A 120 -11.23 -16.38 8.06
CA ILE A 120 -11.30 -17.39 6.98
C ILE A 120 -11.82 -16.74 5.70
N ASP A 121 -12.89 -15.94 5.77
CA ASP A 121 -13.43 -15.22 4.62
C ASP A 121 -12.44 -14.22 4.05
N ARG A 122 -11.63 -13.57 4.90
CA ARG A 122 -10.55 -12.69 4.44
C ARG A 122 -9.48 -13.45 3.68
N ILE A 123 -9.10 -14.67 4.11
CA ILE A 123 -8.16 -15.53 3.37
C ILE A 123 -8.76 -15.91 2.01
N VAL A 124 -10.03 -16.32 1.98
CA VAL A 124 -10.74 -16.67 0.73
C VAL A 124 -10.78 -15.47 -0.22
N GLN A 125 -11.14 -14.27 0.28
CA GLN A 125 -11.12 -13.03 -0.50
C GLN A 125 -9.73 -12.70 -1.02
N GLN A 126 -8.68 -12.93 -0.22
CA GLN A 126 -7.30 -12.68 -0.61
C GLN A 126 -6.85 -13.65 -1.71
N CYS A 127 -7.23 -14.93 -1.64
CA CYS A 127 -6.92 -15.89 -2.70
C CYS A 127 -7.53 -15.46 -4.04
N ILE A 128 -8.76 -14.97 -4.02
CA ILE A 128 -9.46 -14.46 -5.21
C ILE A 128 -8.81 -13.17 -5.71
N LEU A 129 -8.50 -12.23 -4.81
CA LEU A 129 -7.87 -10.96 -5.16
C LEU A 129 -6.57 -11.18 -5.93
N GLN A 130 -5.70 -12.07 -5.46
CA GLN A 130 -4.39 -12.34 -6.07
C GLN A 130 -4.47 -12.79 -7.53
N VAL A 131 -5.51 -13.55 -7.85
CA VAL A 131 -5.72 -14.10 -9.20
C VAL A 131 -6.47 -13.10 -10.10
N MET A 132 -7.45 -12.38 -9.56
CA MET A 132 -8.21 -11.39 -10.33
C MET A 132 -7.42 -10.11 -10.60
N GLU A 133 -6.54 -9.69 -9.70
CA GLU A 133 -5.83 -8.41 -9.81
C GLU A 133 -5.02 -8.30 -11.11
N PRO A 134 -4.15 -9.26 -11.51
CA PRO A 134 -3.41 -9.17 -12.78
C PRO A 134 -4.33 -9.11 -14.00
N ILE A 135 -5.44 -9.86 -14.00
CA ILE A 135 -6.43 -9.84 -15.09
C ILE A 135 -7.07 -8.45 -15.21
N CYS A 136 -7.48 -7.87 -14.08
CA CYS A 136 -8.11 -6.56 -14.04
C CYS A 136 -7.11 -5.43 -14.37
N GLU A 137 -5.86 -5.50 -13.87
CA GLU A 137 -4.82 -4.51 -14.15
C GLU A 137 -4.50 -4.36 -15.64
N ALA A 138 -4.61 -5.45 -16.42
CA ALA A 138 -4.46 -5.41 -17.87
C ALA A 138 -5.54 -4.58 -18.59
N LYS A 139 -6.72 -4.44 -17.97
CA LYS A 139 -7.92 -3.77 -18.53
C LYS A 139 -8.21 -2.41 -17.92
N PHE A 140 -7.59 -2.07 -16.78
CA PHE A 140 -7.86 -0.81 -16.09
C PHE A 140 -7.24 0.39 -16.81
N TYR A 141 -8.01 1.48 -16.83
CA TYR A 141 -7.55 2.74 -17.39
C TYR A 141 -6.29 3.26 -16.71
N GLU A 142 -5.36 3.82 -17.49
CA GLU A 142 -4.01 4.19 -17.05
C GLU A 142 -4.01 5.22 -15.90
N TYR A 143 -4.93 6.17 -15.88
CA TYR A 143 -4.94 7.28 -14.92
C TYR A 143 -5.91 7.09 -13.75
N SER A 144 -6.22 5.85 -13.45
CA SER A 144 -6.81 5.42 -12.18
C SER A 144 -5.70 4.92 -11.26
N TYR A 145 -5.66 5.40 -10.01
CA TYR A 145 -4.50 5.21 -9.11
C TYR A 145 -4.81 4.50 -7.80
N GLY A 146 -6.01 4.68 -7.23
CA GLY A 146 -6.36 4.14 -5.92
C GLY A 146 -6.44 2.62 -5.88
N PHE A 147 -5.90 2.01 -4.82
CA PHE A 147 -5.92 0.56 -4.59
C PHE A 147 -5.31 -0.31 -5.71
N ARG A 148 -4.40 0.25 -6.47
CA ARG A 148 -3.74 -0.43 -7.58
C ARG A 148 -2.24 -0.60 -7.31
N PRO A 149 -1.62 -1.72 -7.76
CA PRO A 149 -0.22 -1.99 -7.53
C PRO A 149 0.68 -0.93 -8.18
N CYS A 150 1.77 -0.59 -7.50
CA CYS A 150 2.78 0.38 -7.96
C CYS A 150 2.22 1.76 -8.31
N ARG A 151 1.10 2.16 -7.73
CA ARG A 151 0.47 3.48 -7.87
C ARG A 151 0.29 4.13 -6.50
N SER A 152 0.28 5.46 -6.46
CA SER A 152 0.21 6.24 -5.23
C SER A 152 -0.61 7.51 -5.39
N ALA A 153 -1.00 8.12 -4.27
CA ALA A 153 -1.60 9.45 -4.26
C ALA A 153 -0.67 10.50 -4.89
N GLU A 154 0.66 10.38 -4.69
CA GLU A 154 1.67 11.24 -5.32
C GLU A 154 1.57 11.19 -6.85
N ASN A 155 1.37 9.98 -7.44
CA ASN A 155 1.22 9.84 -8.89
C ASN A 155 -0.06 10.52 -9.41
N ALA A 156 -1.18 10.39 -8.68
CA ALA A 156 -2.45 11.05 -9.04
C ALA A 156 -2.31 12.58 -9.00
N ILE A 157 -1.72 13.12 -7.94
CA ILE A 157 -1.44 14.56 -7.79
C ILE A 157 -0.48 15.05 -8.89
N SER A 158 0.59 14.30 -9.18
CA SER A 158 1.51 14.63 -10.26
C SER A 158 0.84 14.72 -11.63
N TYR A 159 -0.10 13.80 -11.89
CA TYR A 159 -0.89 13.83 -13.12
C TYR A 159 -1.85 15.05 -13.15
N ALA A 160 -2.57 15.29 -12.07
CA ALA A 160 -3.45 16.45 -11.92
C ALA A 160 -2.72 17.79 -12.14
N TYR A 161 -1.50 17.93 -11.56
CA TYR A 161 -0.66 19.11 -11.80
C TYR A 161 -0.28 19.25 -13.28
N GLY A 162 0.03 18.14 -13.94
CA GLY A 162 0.31 18.13 -15.36
C GLY A 162 -0.87 18.59 -16.22
N LEU A 163 -2.08 18.13 -15.90
CA LEU A 163 -3.31 18.53 -16.59
C LEU A 163 -3.58 20.03 -16.44
N ALA A 164 -3.50 20.55 -15.22
CA ALA A 164 -3.77 21.96 -14.95
C ALA A 164 -2.69 22.89 -15.55
N GLN A 165 -1.40 22.59 -15.37
CA GLN A 165 -0.32 23.52 -15.75
C GLN A 165 0.13 23.33 -17.19
N ARG A 166 0.45 22.09 -17.62
CA ARG A 166 1.03 21.83 -18.96
C ARG A 166 -0.04 21.73 -20.04
N ASN A 167 -1.13 21.01 -19.75
CA ASN A 167 -2.24 20.88 -20.70
C ASN A 167 -3.18 22.09 -20.69
N LYS A 168 -3.00 23.02 -19.71
CA LYS A 168 -3.81 24.24 -19.56
C LYS A 168 -5.31 23.94 -19.39
N LEU A 169 -5.66 22.83 -18.74
CA LEU A 169 -7.04 22.48 -18.40
C LEU A 169 -7.35 23.09 -17.03
N HIS A 170 -7.96 24.26 -17.03
CA HIS A 170 -8.08 25.10 -15.84
C HIS A 170 -9.43 24.95 -15.12
N TYR A 171 -10.37 24.24 -15.71
CA TYR A 171 -11.66 23.96 -15.10
C TYR A 171 -11.68 22.51 -14.63
N VAL A 172 -12.08 22.30 -13.38
CA VAL A 172 -12.16 21.00 -12.73
C VAL A 172 -13.59 20.71 -12.37
N VAL A 173 -14.07 19.57 -12.81
CA VAL A 173 -15.34 18.99 -12.38
C VAL A 173 -15.05 18.09 -11.20
N ASP A 174 -15.45 18.52 -10.03
CA ASP A 174 -15.39 17.77 -8.77
C ASP A 174 -16.69 16.98 -8.64
N VAL A 175 -16.64 15.66 -8.56
CA VAL A 175 -17.81 14.79 -8.41
C VAL A 175 -17.65 13.92 -7.19
N ASP A 176 -18.61 13.97 -6.27
CA ASP A 176 -18.69 13.13 -5.08
C ASP A 176 -19.89 12.17 -5.23
N VAL A 177 -19.64 10.88 -5.21
CA VAL A 177 -20.69 9.85 -5.29
C VAL A 177 -21.20 9.56 -3.89
N LYS A 178 -22.55 9.63 -3.71
CA LYS A 178 -23.18 9.36 -2.41
C LYS A 178 -22.99 7.90 -2.00
N GLY A 179 -22.26 7.68 -0.89
CA GLY A 179 -22.12 6.35 -0.29
C GLY A 179 -21.70 5.29 -1.31
N PHE A 180 -20.68 5.55 -2.12
CA PHE A 180 -20.30 4.71 -3.26
C PHE A 180 -20.26 3.22 -2.92
N PHE A 181 -19.52 2.83 -1.87
CA PHE A 181 -19.37 1.41 -1.48
C PHE A 181 -20.68 0.76 -1.06
N ASP A 182 -21.61 1.53 -0.49
CA ASP A 182 -22.89 1.02 -0.01
C ASP A 182 -23.96 0.94 -1.13
N ASN A 183 -23.69 1.54 -2.29
CA ASN A 183 -24.64 1.67 -3.39
C ASN A 183 -24.27 0.91 -4.68
N VAL A 184 -23.20 0.11 -4.66
CA VAL A 184 -22.80 -0.71 -5.81
C VAL A 184 -23.88 -1.75 -6.13
N ASP A 185 -24.41 -1.73 -7.34
CA ASP A 185 -25.38 -2.73 -7.83
C ASP A 185 -24.67 -4.07 -8.09
N HIS A 186 -25.09 -5.13 -7.38
CA HIS A 186 -24.48 -6.46 -7.45
C HIS A 186 -24.59 -7.07 -8.85
N ARG A 187 -25.74 -6.92 -9.52
CA ARG A 187 -25.98 -7.51 -10.85
C ARG A 187 -25.08 -6.83 -11.89
N LYS A 188 -24.98 -5.51 -11.80
CA LYS A 188 -24.11 -4.72 -12.68
C LYS A 188 -22.65 -5.08 -12.50
N LEU A 189 -22.18 -5.16 -11.26
CA LEU A 189 -20.80 -5.54 -10.94
C LEU A 189 -20.45 -6.93 -11.48
N LEU A 190 -21.32 -7.94 -11.29
CA LEU A 190 -21.09 -9.29 -11.80
C LEU A 190 -21.03 -9.32 -13.34
N LYS A 191 -21.87 -8.52 -14.03
CA LYS A 191 -21.79 -8.36 -15.49
C LYS A 191 -20.48 -7.69 -15.92
N GLN A 192 -20.00 -6.70 -15.17
CA GLN A 192 -18.72 -6.04 -15.46
C GLN A 192 -17.54 -7.01 -15.30
N ILE A 193 -17.53 -7.85 -14.25
CA ILE A 193 -16.53 -8.90 -14.06
C ILE A 193 -16.51 -9.85 -15.26
N TRP A 194 -17.69 -10.29 -15.69
CA TRP A 194 -17.86 -11.14 -16.87
C TRP A 194 -17.34 -10.47 -18.16
N THR A 195 -17.64 -9.20 -18.35
CA THR A 195 -17.21 -8.42 -19.52
C THR A 195 -15.69 -8.20 -19.54
N LEU A 196 -15.04 -8.13 -18.39
CA LEU A 196 -13.58 -8.07 -18.29
C LEU A 196 -12.88 -9.36 -18.72
N GLY A 197 -13.64 -10.45 -18.97
CA GLY A 197 -13.11 -11.74 -19.40
C GLY A 197 -13.10 -12.82 -18.30
N ILE A 198 -13.50 -12.51 -17.08
CA ILE A 198 -13.58 -13.48 -15.98
C ILE A 198 -14.90 -14.21 -16.07
N ARG A 199 -14.90 -15.42 -16.65
CA ARG A 199 -16.10 -16.22 -16.94
C ARG A 199 -16.17 -17.55 -16.21
N ASP A 200 -15.41 -17.71 -15.14
CA ASP A 200 -15.52 -18.84 -14.22
C ASP A 200 -16.81 -18.71 -13.39
N THR A 201 -17.78 -19.57 -13.70
CA THR A 201 -19.11 -19.50 -13.09
C THR A 201 -19.07 -19.75 -11.59
N LYS A 202 -18.19 -20.65 -11.12
CA LYS A 202 -18.01 -20.93 -9.69
C LYS A 202 -17.43 -19.74 -8.95
N LEU A 203 -16.43 -19.07 -9.53
CA LEU A 203 -15.88 -17.83 -8.98
C LEU A 203 -16.96 -16.74 -8.89
N ILE A 204 -17.76 -16.56 -9.93
CA ILE A 204 -18.85 -15.57 -9.94
C ILE A 204 -19.88 -15.88 -8.84
N GLN A 205 -20.22 -17.17 -8.62
CA GLN A 205 -21.11 -17.58 -7.53
C GLN A 205 -20.53 -17.27 -6.15
N ILE A 206 -19.23 -17.51 -5.94
CA ILE A 206 -18.53 -17.18 -4.69
C ILE A 206 -18.55 -15.67 -4.45
N ILE A 207 -18.22 -14.86 -5.46
CA ILE A 207 -18.27 -13.39 -5.34
C ILE A 207 -19.70 -12.92 -5.03
N LYS A 208 -20.71 -13.51 -5.70
CA LYS A 208 -22.12 -13.20 -5.41
C LYS A 208 -22.50 -13.54 -3.97
N ALA A 209 -22.03 -14.67 -3.44
CA ALA A 209 -22.24 -15.04 -2.03
C ALA A 209 -21.57 -14.04 -1.08
N MET A 210 -20.32 -13.63 -1.37
CA MET A 210 -19.60 -12.60 -0.58
C MET A 210 -20.35 -11.27 -0.54
N LEU A 211 -20.90 -10.84 -1.67
CA LEU A 211 -21.65 -9.58 -1.76
C LEU A 211 -22.98 -9.63 -0.98
N LYS A 212 -23.53 -10.83 -0.80
CA LYS A 212 -24.78 -11.09 -0.06
C LYS A 212 -24.54 -11.57 1.37
N ALA A 213 -23.29 -11.59 1.84
CA ALA A 213 -23.00 -12.02 3.21
C ALA A 213 -23.83 -11.22 4.21
N PRO A 214 -24.45 -11.86 5.21
CA PRO A 214 -25.19 -11.18 6.26
C PRO A 214 -24.31 -10.16 6.99
N ILE A 215 -24.90 -9.06 7.45
CA ILE A 215 -24.21 -8.04 8.23
C ILE A 215 -24.81 -8.02 9.63
N GLU A 216 -24.00 -8.33 10.63
CA GLU A 216 -24.34 -8.21 12.05
C GLU A 216 -24.10 -6.76 12.49
N MET A 217 -25.17 -6.08 12.84
CA MET A 217 -25.17 -4.69 13.29
C MET A 217 -24.74 -4.60 14.75
N PRO A 218 -24.31 -3.39 15.25
CA PRO A 218 -23.87 -3.22 16.64
C PRO A 218 -24.94 -3.53 17.70
N ASP A 219 -26.22 -3.45 17.32
CA ASP A 219 -27.37 -3.81 18.15
C ASP A 219 -27.72 -5.30 18.14
N GLY A 220 -26.97 -6.11 17.37
CA GLY A 220 -27.19 -7.55 17.23
C GLY A 220 -28.16 -7.95 16.10
N GLU A 221 -28.80 -6.98 15.43
CA GLU A 221 -29.65 -7.25 14.28
C GLU A 221 -28.81 -7.75 13.07
N THR A 222 -29.35 -8.69 12.30
CA THR A 222 -28.72 -9.19 11.09
C THR A 222 -29.43 -8.69 9.85
N VAL A 223 -28.71 -7.95 9.00
CA VAL A 223 -29.23 -7.37 7.76
C VAL A 223 -28.65 -8.09 6.54
N LEU A 224 -29.51 -8.42 5.57
CA LEU A 224 -29.10 -8.98 4.28
C LEU A 224 -28.93 -7.85 3.25
N PRO A 225 -27.71 -7.59 2.74
CA PRO A 225 -27.48 -6.52 1.78
C PRO A 225 -28.05 -6.86 0.40
N SER A 226 -28.82 -5.95 -0.19
CA SER A 226 -29.32 -6.05 -1.58
C SER A 226 -28.38 -5.39 -2.58
N LYS A 227 -27.49 -4.49 -2.12
CA LYS A 227 -26.51 -3.72 -2.87
C LYS A 227 -25.30 -3.40 -1.99
N GLY A 228 -24.27 -2.87 -2.58
CA GLY A 228 -23.04 -2.44 -1.88
C GLY A 228 -21.96 -3.51 -1.82
N THR A 229 -20.77 -3.06 -1.44
CA THR A 229 -19.62 -3.92 -1.13
C THR A 229 -19.19 -3.63 0.30
N PRO A 230 -18.88 -4.65 1.14
CA PRO A 230 -18.53 -4.41 2.54
C PRO A 230 -17.28 -3.50 2.64
N GLN A 231 -17.42 -2.32 3.26
CA GLN A 231 -16.27 -1.46 3.56
C GLN A 231 -15.38 -2.17 4.58
N GLY A 232 -14.18 -2.59 4.17
CA GLY A 232 -13.25 -3.39 4.98
C GLY A 232 -13.05 -4.83 4.48
N GLY A 233 -13.84 -5.28 3.51
CA GLY A 233 -13.55 -6.52 2.77
C GLY A 233 -12.27 -6.39 1.94
N ILE A 234 -11.47 -7.45 1.89
CA ILE A 234 -10.19 -7.48 1.17
C ILE A 234 -10.38 -7.31 -0.35
N LEU A 235 -11.45 -7.87 -0.90
CA LEU A 235 -11.76 -7.81 -2.33
C LEU A 235 -12.45 -6.50 -2.73
N SER A 236 -13.09 -5.78 -1.79
CA SER A 236 -13.91 -4.60 -2.07
C SER A 236 -13.19 -3.48 -2.84
N PRO A 237 -11.91 -3.16 -2.60
CA PRO A 237 -11.19 -2.16 -3.38
C PRO A 237 -11.03 -2.52 -4.87
N LEU A 238 -10.78 -3.80 -5.18
CA LEU A 238 -10.70 -4.27 -6.57
C LEU A 238 -12.09 -4.18 -7.24
N LEU A 239 -13.15 -4.63 -6.55
CA LEU A 239 -14.52 -4.56 -7.06
C LEU A 239 -14.95 -3.11 -7.32
N ALA A 240 -14.59 -2.18 -6.43
CA ALA A 240 -14.82 -0.74 -6.62
C ALA A 240 -14.13 -0.20 -7.88
N ASN A 241 -12.89 -0.62 -8.12
CA ASN A 241 -12.17 -0.25 -9.34
C ASN A 241 -12.79 -0.84 -10.60
N ILE A 242 -13.31 -2.07 -10.55
CA ILE A 242 -14.05 -2.70 -11.67
C ILE A 242 -15.28 -1.88 -12.02
N VAL A 243 -16.07 -1.48 -11.02
CA VAL A 243 -17.29 -0.66 -11.24
C VAL A 243 -16.97 0.65 -11.95
N LEU A 244 -15.99 1.39 -11.46
CA LEU A 244 -15.66 2.72 -11.97
C LEU A 244 -14.76 2.70 -13.22
N ASN A 245 -14.16 1.57 -13.57
CA ASN A 245 -13.37 1.44 -14.79
C ASN A 245 -14.20 1.72 -16.06
N GLU A 246 -15.49 1.42 -16.02
CA GLU A 246 -16.41 1.73 -17.12
C GLU A 246 -16.57 3.24 -17.31
N LEU A 247 -16.63 4.01 -16.22
CA LEU A 247 -16.61 5.48 -16.25
C LEU A 247 -15.29 6.03 -16.81
N ASP A 248 -14.17 5.46 -16.34
CA ASP A 248 -12.85 5.90 -16.79
C ASP A 248 -12.70 5.78 -18.30
N TRP A 249 -13.07 4.63 -18.87
CA TRP A 249 -13.02 4.37 -20.30
C TRP A 249 -14.06 5.18 -21.09
N TRP A 250 -15.25 5.40 -20.51
CA TRP A 250 -16.24 6.27 -21.17
C TRP A 250 -15.72 7.71 -21.32
N ILE A 251 -15.11 8.28 -20.27
CA ILE A 251 -14.51 9.61 -20.37
C ILE A 251 -13.30 9.61 -21.31
N ALA A 252 -12.44 8.59 -21.26
CA ALA A 252 -11.30 8.47 -22.15
C ALA A 252 -11.72 8.39 -23.62
N SER A 253 -12.83 7.72 -23.93
CA SER A 253 -13.36 7.61 -25.29
C SER A 253 -13.81 8.94 -25.88
N GLN A 254 -14.16 9.93 -25.05
CA GLN A 254 -14.61 11.26 -25.52
C GLN A 254 -13.45 12.10 -26.06
N TRP A 255 -12.21 11.84 -25.62
CA TRP A 255 -11.04 12.62 -26.04
C TRP A 255 -9.76 11.80 -26.20
N ASP A 256 -9.29 11.14 -25.15
CA ASP A 256 -7.96 10.51 -25.12
C ASP A 256 -7.79 9.40 -26.17
N GLU A 257 -8.79 8.55 -26.34
CA GLU A 257 -8.76 7.48 -27.34
C GLU A 257 -8.90 8.03 -28.75
N MET A 258 -9.69 9.07 -28.95
CA MET A 258 -9.79 9.73 -30.25
C MET A 258 -8.44 10.29 -30.71
N VAL A 259 -7.68 10.92 -29.80
CA VAL A 259 -6.32 11.40 -30.10
C VAL A 259 -5.38 10.26 -30.54
N ARG A 260 -5.56 9.06 -30.00
CA ARG A 260 -4.72 7.88 -30.32
C ARG A 260 -5.07 7.24 -31.66
N HIS A 261 -6.35 7.23 -32.01
CA HIS A 261 -6.86 6.42 -33.12
C HIS A 261 -7.20 7.25 -34.38
N MET A 262 -7.45 8.55 -34.26
CA MET A 262 -7.74 9.39 -35.41
C MET A 262 -6.47 9.70 -36.21
N LYS A 263 -6.42 9.20 -37.45
CA LYS A 263 -5.47 9.65 -38.47
C LYS A 263 -6.00 10.95 -39.07
N HIS A 264 -5.51 12.09 -38.59
CA HIS A 264 -5.79 13.36 -39.26
C HIS A 264 -4.76 13.59 -40.37
N PRO A 265 -5.17 14.06 -41.56
CA PRO A 265 -4.25 14.55 -42.56
C PRO A 265 -3.52 15.76 -42.01
N CYS A 266 -2.32 15.57 -41.53
CA CYS A 266 -1.46 16.62 -41.02
C CYS A 266 -0.45 17.01 -42.09
N LYS A 267 -0.30 18.32 -42.31
CA LYS A 267 0.81 18.84 -43.11
C LYS A 267 2.11 18.41 -42.43
N VAL A 268 2.90 17.58 -43.10
CA VAL A 268 4.19 17.15 -42.58
C VAL A 268 5.09 18.38 -42.51
N THR A 269 5.62 18.67 -41.34
CA THR A 269 6.61 19.73 -41.14
C THR A 269 7.84 19.11 -40.49
N TYR A 270 9.01 19.66 -40.78
CA TYR A 270 10.28 19.16 -40.27
C TYR A 270 10.87 20.12 -39.23
N TYR A 271 11.63 19.59 -38.29
CA TYR A 271 12.49 20.37 -37.41
C TYR A 271 13.71 20.86 -38.19
N PRO A 272 14.44 21.91 -37.70
CA PRO A 272 15.66 22.38 -38.34
C PRO A 272 16.76 21.30 -38.52
N ASN A 273 16.70 20.24 -37.72
CA ASN A 273 17.60 19.10 -37.80
C ASN A 273 17.13 18.01 -38.80
N GLY A 274 16.12 18.30 -39.62
CA GLY A 274 15.58 17.37 -40.61
C GLY A 274 14.64 16.29 -40.06
N ALA A 275 14.47 16.17 -38.77
CA ALA A 275 13.56 15.19 -38.17
C ALA A 275 12.09 15.58 -38.42
N GLU A 276 11.25 14.61 -38.76
CA GLU A 276 9.83 14.83 -38.98
C GLU A 276 9.15 15.33 -37.70
N LYS A 277 8.52 16.50 -37.80
CA LYS A 277 7.70 17.03 -36.72
C LYS A 277 6.38 16.28 -36.71
N LYS A 278 6.27 15.26 -35.87
CA LYS A 278 5.01 14.54 -35.63
C LYS A 278 3.95 15.53 -35.13
N CYS A 279 3.26 16.13 -36.08
CA CYS A 279 2.20 17.09 -35.82
C CYS A 279 0.87 16.35 -35.85
N ASN A 280 0.13 16.35 -34.89
CA ASN A 280 -0.80 17.37 -34.44
C ASN A 280 -2.24 16.96 -34.61
N SER A 281 -2.55 15.59 -34.49
CA SER A 281 -3.92 15.15 -34.22
C SER A 281 -4.53 15.97 -33.08
N TYR A 282 -3.73 16.32 -32.06
CA TYR A 282 -4.16 17.16 -30.95
C TYR A 282 -4.53 18.60 -31.36
N THR A 283 -3.81 19.24 -32.27
CA THR A 283 -4.15 20.59 -32.76
C THR A 283 -5.40 20.57 -33.64
N ALA A 284 -5.57 19.54 -34.46
CA ALA A 284 -6.78 19.36 -35.26
C ALA A 284 -8.01 19.10 -34.38
N LEU A 285 -7.87 18.24 -33.35
CA LEU A 285 -8.95 17.97 -32.40
C LEU A 285 -9.37 19.20 -31.60
N LYS A 286 -8.44 20.08 -31.24
CA LYS A 286 -8.77 21.36 -30.58
C LYS A 286 -9.62 22.29 -31.43
N LYS A 287 -9.55 22.19 -32.73
CA LYS A 287 -10.36 22.96 -33.68
C LYS A 287 -11.70 22.29 -33.98
N SER A 288 -11.91 21.05 -33.52
CA SER A 288 -13.17 20.34 -33.66
C SER A 288 -14.19 20.74 -32.57
N ASN A 289 -15.43 20.28 -32.71
CA ASN A 289 -16.46 20.42 -31.70
C ASN A 289 -16.35 19.46 -30.51
N LEU A 290 -15.28 18.62 -30.48
CA LEU A 290 -15.02 17.69 -29.38
C LEU A 290 -14.53 18.44 -28.13
N LYS A 291 -15.01 18.02 -26.98
CA LYS A 291 -14.68 18.64 -25.69
C LYS A 291 -13.44 17.96 -25.11
N GLU A 292 -12.38 18.74 -24.89
CA GLU A 292 -11.20 18.22 -24.22
C GLU A 292 -11.48 17.99 -22.74
N MET A 293 -11.55 16.72 -22.35
CA MET A 293 -11.71 16.31 -20.96
C MET A 293 -10.76 15.16 -20.61
N ARG A 294 -10.26 15.17 -19.37
CA ARG A 294 -9.33 14.14 -18.86
C ARG A 294 -9.65 13.82 -17.42
N ILE A 295 -9.79 12.54 -17.10
CA ILE A 295 -10.06 12.09 -15.75
C ILE A 295 -8.76 11.72 -15.03
N VAL A 296 -8.70 12.02 -13.73
CA VAL A 296 -7.78 11.43 -12.76
C VAL A 296 -8.62 10.89 -11.61
N ARG A 297 -8.43 9.61 -11.29
CA ARG A 297 -9.22 8.93 -10.26
C ARG A 297 -8.33 8.25 -9.22
N TYR A 298 -8.74 8.37 -7.96
CA TYR A 298 -8.16 7.65 -6.83
C TYR A 298 -9.30 6.99 -6.04
N ALA A 299 -9.56 5.71 -6.28
CA ALA A 299 -10.74 5.00 -5.78
C ALA A 299 -12.05 5.67 -6.25
N ASP A 300 -12.90 6.14 -5.32
CA ASP A 300 -14.14 6.87 -5.57
C ASP A 300 -13.96 8.39 -5.69
N ASP A 301 -12.80 8.93 -5.29
CA ASP A 301 -12.46 10.35 -5.47
C ASP A 301 -11.86 10.58 -6.87
N PHE A 302 -12.59 11.28 -7.74
CA PHE A 302 -12.10 11.59 -9.07
C PHE A 302 -12.37 13.04 -9.48
N LYS A 303 -11.53 13.52 -10.39
CA LYS A 303 -11.58 14.86 -10.95
C LYS A 303 -11.53 14.78 -12.47
N ILE A 304 -12.35 15.59 -13.13
CA ILE A 304 -12.29 15.71 -14.59
C ILE A 304 -11.83 17.12 -14.92
N PHE A 305 -10.76 17.22 -15.69
CA PHE A 305 -10.14 18.47 -16.09
C PHE A 305 -10.62 18.84 -17.50
N CYS A 306 -11.14 20.06 -17.63
CA CYS A 306 -11.67 20.62 -18.88
C CYS A 306 -10.99 21.94 -19.22
N ARG A 307 -11.08 22.33 -20.51
CA ARG A 307 -10.45 23.55 -21.03
C ARG A 307 -11.29 24.79 -20.75
N THR A 308 -12.59 24.73 -21.01
CA THR A 308 -13.52 25.85 -20.88
C THR A 308 -14.51 25.60 -19.74
N LYS A 309 -15.19 26.68 -19.29
CA LYS A 309 -16.25 26.57 -18.28
C LYS A 309 -17.45 25.82 -18.84
N GLU A 310 -17.82 26.12 -20.05
CA GLU A 310 -18.95 25.50 -20.74
C GLU A 310 -18.75 23.98 -20.89
N ASP A 311 -17.56 23.53 -21.32
CA ASP A 311 -17.24 22.11 -21.41
C ASP A 311 -17.31 21.42 -20.05
N ALA A 312 -16.84 22.08 -18.99
CA ALA A 312 -16.87 21.53 -17.64
C ALA A 312 -18.31 21.39 -17.12
N GLU A 313 -19.17 22.37 -17.35
CA GLU A 313 -20.59 22.32 -16.97
C GLU A 313 -21.33 21.21 -17.75
N LYS A 314 -21.16 21.14 -19.07
CA LYS A 314 -21.72 20.05 -19.89
C LYS A 314 -21.23 18.69 -19.43
N THR A 315 -19.93 18.56 -19.11
CA THR A 315 -19.33 17.33 -18.58
C THR A 315 -19.93 16.93 -17.24
N TYR A 316 -20.15 17.89 -16.33
CA TYR A 316 -20.77 17.61 -15.03
C TYR A 316 -22.15 16.95 -15.18
N TYR A 317 -23.03 17.55 -15.99
CA TYR A 317 -24.36 16.98 -16.20
C TYR A 317 -24.33 15.64 -16.93
N ALA A 318 -23.45 15.49 -17.92
CA ALA A 318 -23.29 14.23 -18.64
C ALA A 318 -22.80 13.11 -17.73
N VAL A 319 -21.82 13.38 -16.85
CA VAL A 319 -21.30 12.41 -15.87
C VAL A 319 -22.37 12.04 -14.84
N LYS A 320 -23.12 13.02 -14.33
CA LYS A 320 -24.23 12.80 -13.38
C LYS A 320 -25.30 11.88 -13.97
N ASP A 321 -25.73 12.15 -15.19
CA ASP A 321 -26.74 11.35 -15.91
C ASP A 321 -26.19 9.94 -16.23
N TRP A 322 -24.94 9.84 -16.68
CA TRP A 322 -24.28 8.58 -16.98
C TRP A 322 -24.14 7.69 -15.75
N LEU A 323 -23.67 8.22 -14.61
CA LEU A 323 -23.55 7.49 -13.35
C LEU A 323 -24.90 6.93 -12.89
N TRP A 324 -25.96 7.73 -13.00
CA TRP A 324 -27.30 7.28 -12.64
C TRP A 324 -27.84 6.22 -13.60
N LYS A 325 -27.82 6.50 -14.89
CA LYS A 325 -28.37 5.58 -15.90
C LYS A 325 -27.60 4.28 -15.98
N ARG A 326 -26.28 4.37 -15.96
CA ARG A 326 -25.40 3.22 -16.22
C ARG A 326 -25.05 2.42 -15.00
N LEU A 327 -24.75 3.08 -13.87
CA LEU A 327 -24.26 2.44 -12.63
C LEU A 327 -25.28 2.50 -11.48
N LYS A 328 -26.39 3.23 -11.62
CA LYS A 328 -27.36 3.49 -10.55
C LYS A 328 -26.75 4.19 -9.33
N LEU A 329 -25.75 5.03 -9.56
CA LEU A 329 -25.03 5.78 -8.55
C LEU A 329 -25.50 7.23 -8.54
N GLU A 330 -25.82 7.74 -7.35
CA GLU A 330 -26.23 9.14 -7.17
C GLU A 330 -25.01 10.02 -6.88
N VAL A 331 -25.01 11.22 -7.49
CA VAL A 331 -24.03 12.28 -7.22
C VAL A 331 -24.53 13.17 -6.08
N SER A 332 -23.64 13.57 -5.18
CA SER A 332 -23.93 14.55 -4.14
C SER A 332 -23.82 15.96 -4.71
N ASP A 333 -24.97 16.61 -4.96
CA ASP A 333 -24.99 17.98 -5.51
C ASP A 333 -24.35 19.00 -4.55
N GLU A 334 -24.46 18.80 -3.23
CA GLU A 334 -23.85 19.66 -2.22
C GLU A 334 -22.31 19.68 -2.25
N LYS A 335 -21.71 18.55 -2.64
CA LYS A 335 -20.24 18.37 -2.64
C LYS A 335 -19.65 18.45 -4.03
N SER A 336 -20.47 18.28 -5.07
CA SER A 336 -20.01 18.29 -6.45
C SER A 336 -20.09 19.72 -7.02
N LYS A 337 -19.07 20.12 -7.76
CA LYS A 337 -18.98 21.49 -8.29
C LYS A 337 -18.03 21.58 -9.47
N VAL A 338 -18.21 22.63 -10.28
CA VAL A 338 -17.26 23.04 -11.30
C VAL A 338 -16.39 24.17 -10.76
N THR A 339 -15.09 23.96 -10.72
CA THR A 339 -14.11 24.88 -10.13
C THR A 339 -13.17 25.46 -11.20
N ASN A 340 -13.06 26.78 -11.27
CA ASN A 340 -12.02 27.48 -12.07
C ASN A 340 -10.76 27.64 -11.21
N LEU A 341 -9.71 26.87 -11.49
CA LEU A 341 -8.45 26.88 -10.73
C LEU A 341 -7.71 28.22 -10.74
N ARG A 342 -8.02 29.13 -11.67
CA ARG A 342 -7.46 30.49 -11.68
C ARG A 342 -8.08 31.37 -10.59
N LYS A 343 -9.33 31.07 -10.19
CA LYS A 343 -10.09 31.87 -9.21
C LYS A 343 -10.15 31.20 -7.83
N ARG A 344 -10.47 29.90 -7.79
CA ARG A 344 -10.68 29.12 -6.56
C ARG A 344 -9.81 27.86 -6.58
N ASP A 345 -9.55 27.29 -5.42
CA ASP A 345 -8.88 26.01 -5.27
C ASP A 345 -9.88 24.84 -5.34
N SER A 346 -9.41 23.70 -5.87
CA SER A 346 -10.07 22.40 -5.80
C SER A 346 -9.30 21.50 -4.85
N GLU A 347 -10.02 20.81 -3.98
CA GLU A 347 -9.44 19.87 -3.02
C GLU A 347 -9.35 18.46 -3.64
N PHE A 348 -8.17 17.84 -3.62
CA PHE A 348 -7.95 16.48 -4.08
C PHE A 348 -6.92 15.77 -3.19
N LEU A 349 -7.27 14.63 -2.62
CA LEU A 349 -6.40 13.79 -1.79
C LEU A 349 -5.71 14.57 -0.65
N GLY A 350 -6.41 15.50 -0.02
CA GLY A 350 -5.88 16.31 1.06
C GLY A 350 -5.02 17.51 0.63
N PHE A 351 -4.98 17.81 -0.66
CA PHE A 351 -4.29 18.97 -1.23
C PHE A 351 -5.30 19.97 -1.81
N ARG A 352 -5.16 21.25 -1.52
CA ARG A 352 -5.86 22.33 -2.21
C ARG A 352 -5.01 22.80 -3.39
N ILE A 353 -5.50 22.64 -4.59
CA ILE A 353 -4.81 22.90 -5.85
C ILE A 353 -5.40 24.17 -6.48
N LYS A 354 -4.54 25.13 -6.81
CA LYS A 354 -4.89 26.41 -7.46
C LYS A 354 -3.84 26.80 -8.49
N LEU A 355 -4.19 27.63 -9.44
CA LEU A 355 -3.28 28.24 -10.37
C LEU A 355 -2.99 29.69 -9.96
N ARG A 356 -1.72 30.07 -9.99
CA ARG A 356 -1.24 31.43 -9.79
C ARG A 356 -0.58 31.94 -11.07
N ARG A 357 -0.83 33.20 -11.42
CA ARG A 357 -0.13 33.84 -12.53
C ARG A 357 1.32 34.11 -12.14
N LYS A 358 2.26 33.72 -13.00
CA LYS A 358 3.69 34.03 -12.89
C LYS A 358 4.17 34.47 -14.26
N SER A 359 4.47 35.76 -14.39
CA SER A 359 4.74 36.38 -15.70
C SER A 359 3.61 36.05 -16.70
N ASN A 360 3.90 35.50 -17.86
CA ASN A 360 2.94 35.15 -18.90
C ASN A 360 2.36 33.73 -18.77
N SER A 361 2.63 33.01 -17.68
CA SER A 361 2.17 31.63 -17.49
C SER A 361 1.36 31.43 -16.21
N TRP A 362 0.54 30.38 -16.20
CA TRP A 362 -0.16 29.90 -15.01
C TRP A 362 0.61 28.72 -14.43
N VAL A 363 0.98 28.84 -13.16
CA VAL A 363 1.74 27.81 -12.42
C VAL A 363 0.91 27.25 -11.27
N ILE A 364 1.11 25.96 -10.99
CA ILE A 364 0.48 25.27 -9.86
C ILE A 364 0.96 25.92 -8.55
N THR A 365 -0.01 26.16 -7.68
CA THR A 365 0.19 26.40 -6.25
C THR A 365 -0.70 25.44 -5.49
N SER A 366 -0.13 24.74 -4.52
CA SER A 366 -0.88 23.81 -3.70
C SER A 366 -0.53 23.94 -2.22
N ASN A 367 -1.54 23.77 -1.39
CA ASN A 367 -1.46 23.78 0.06
C ASN A 367 -2.00 22.45 0.60
N VAL A 368 -1.68 22.13 1.84
CA VAL A 368 -2.39 21.12 2.62
C VAL A 368 -3.82 21.60 2.86
N CYS A 369 -4.81 20.74 2.78
CA CYS A 369 -6.21 21.14 3.01
C CYS A 369 -6.46 21.43 4.51
N ASP A 370 -7.44 22.29 4.80
CA ASP A 370 -7.70 22.79 6.16
C ASP A 370 -8.05 21.66 7.13
N LYS A 371 -8.83 20.68 6.67
CA LYS A 371 -9.17 19.48 7.46
C LYS A 371 -7.92 18.69 7.87
N ALA A 372 -6.96 18.56 6.97
CA ALA A 372 -5.70 17.86 7.27
C ALA A 372 -4.81 18.69 8.20
N ILE A 373 -4.77 20.02 8.04
CA ILE A 373 -4.04 20.93 8.95
C ILE A 373 -4.58 20.77 10.39
N HIS A 374 -5.90 20.81 10.57
CA HIS A 374 -6.53 20.65 11.89
C HIS A 374 -6.27 19.25 12.47
N ARG A 375 -6.42 18.20 11.67
CA ARG A 375 -6.14 16.82 12.08
C ARG A 375 -4.70 16.65 12.54
N ILE A 376 -3.73 17.09 11.74
CA ILE A 376 -2.30 17.00 12.07
C ILE A 376 -2.01 17.78 13.34
N GLY A 377 -2.54 19.01 13.49
CA GLY A 377 -2.38 19.81 14.70
C GLY A 377 -2.89 19.09 15.96
N LYS A 378 -4.08 18.48 15.88
CA LYS A 378 -4.65 17.71 16.99
C LYS A 378 -3.80 16.48 17.33
N GLU A 379 -3.44 15.67 16.32
CA GLU A 379 -2.62 14.45 16.51
C GLU A 379 -1.26 14.76 17.13
N MET A 380 -0.63 15.88 16.75
CA MET A 380 0.64 16.31 17.32
C MET A 380 0.46 16.82 18.76
N ALA A 381 -0.60 17.59 19.05
CA ALA A 381 -0.90 18.05 20.40
C ALA A 381 -1.19 16.87 21.35
N ASP A 382 -1.93 15.86 20.90
CA ASP A 382 -2.19 14.65 21.67
C ASP A 382 -0.91 13.84 21.92
N SER A 383 0.01 13.78 20.94
CA SER A 383 1.32 13.16 21.13
C SER A 383 2.20 13.91 22.14
N VAL A 384 2.14 15.26 22.19
CA VAL A 384 2.84 16.07 23.23
C VAL A 384 2.29 15.76 24.62
N LYS A 385 0.96 15.63 24.77
CA LYS A 385 0.35 15.22 26.04
C LYS A 385 0.80 13.82 26.47
N ALA A 386 0.87 12.87 25.52
CA ALA A 386 1.35 11.52 25.79
C ALA A 386 2.81 11.51 26.29
N ILE A 387 3.67 12.34 25.69
CA ILE A 387 5.05 12.50 26.17
C ILE A 387 5.07 13.09 27.59
N GLN A 388 4.25 14.12 27.86
CA GLN A 388 4.13 14.75 29.17
C GLN A 388 3.68 13.77 30.27
N SER A 389 2.74 12.88 29.96
CA SER A 389 2.19 11.91 30.90
C SER A 389 3.07 10.69 31.17
N SER A 390 4.19 10.56 30.47
CA SER A 390 5.14 9.45 30.61
C SER A 390 5.82 9.51 31.98
N LYS A 391 5.88 8.38 32.69
CA LYS A 391 6.47 8.27 34.04
C LYS A 391 7.90 7.72 34.01
N THR A 392 8.26 6.97 32.97
CA THR A 392 9.58 6.32 32.86
C THR A 392 10.34 6.80 31.64
N ALA A 393 11.67 6.68 31.62
CA ALA A 393 12.52 7.01 30.50
C ALA A 393 12.20 6.15 29.25
N GLU A 394 11.75 4.90 29.45
CA GLU A 394 11.33 4.01 28.38
C GLU A 394 10.03 4.49 27.74
N GLU A 395 9.03 4.88 28.53
CA GLU A 395 7.77 5.46 28.03
C GLU A 395 8.01 6.76 27.27
N ILE A 396 8.88 7.63 27.77
CA ILE A 396 9.28 8.87 27.09
C ILE A 396 9.87 8.51 25.71
N SER A 397 10.81 7.56 25.68
CA SER A 397 11.46 7.14 24.42
C SER A 397 10.45 6.56 23.42
N LEU A 398 9.49 5.76 23.87
CA LEU A 398 8.42 5.21 23.04
C LEU A 398 7.49 6.31 22.50
N ASN A 399 7.00 7.20 23.35
CA ASN A 399 6.09 8.28 22.96
C ASN A 399 6.77 9.32 22.05
N VAL A 400 8.07 9.62 22.25
CA VAL A 400 8.87 10.45 21.33
C VAL A 400 9.06 9.71 19.99
N GLY A 401 9.27 8.40 20.03
CA GLY A 401 9.35 7.56 18.83
C GLY A 401 8.05 7.63 18.02
N ASP A 402 6.89 7.53 18.67
CA ASP A 402 5.57 7.65 18.04
C ASP A 402 5.33 9.05 17.46
N TYR A 403 5.64 10.10 18.21
CA TYR A 403 5.61 11.48 17.70
C TYR A 403 6.47 11.62 16.44
N ASN A 404 7.71 11.14 16.47
CA ASN A 404 8.63 11.20 15.34
C ASN A 404 8.09 10.44 14.13
N ALA A 405 7.50 9.26 14.31
CA ALA A 405 6.90 8.47 13.23
C ALA A 405 5.75 9.22 12.57
N LYS A 406 4.86 9.84 13.35
CA LYS A 406 3.76 10.69 12.85
C LYS A 406 4.28 11.90 12.08
N VAL A 407 5.27 12.63 12.61
CA VAL A 407 5.89 13.77 11.92
C VAL A 407 6.49 13.35 10.57
N ILE A 408 7.26 12.27 10.57
CA ILE A 408 7.87 11.75 9.34
C ILE A 408 6.79 11.35 8.32
N GLY A 409 5.75 10.66 8.76
CA GLY A 409 4.63 10.22 7.92
C GLY A 409 3.91 11.39 7.24
N VAL A 410 3.54 12.42 7.99
CA VAL A 410 2.85 13.60 7.43
C VAL A 410 3.77 14.44 6.53
N GLN A 411 5.05 14.57 6.87
CA GLN A 411 6.03 15.24 6.02
C GLN A 411 6.24 14.48 4.69
N ASP A 412 6.33 13.15 4.73
CA ASP A 412 6.52 12.33 3.52
C ASP A 412 5.30 12.38 2.59
N TYR A 413 4.09 12.43 3.16
CA TYR A 413 2.87 12.55 2.37
C TYR A 413 2.69 13.93 1.74
N TYR A 414 2.88 15.00 2.52
CA TYR A 414 2.59 16.36 2.08
C TYR A 414 3.78 17.12 1.45
N CYS A 415 4.98 16.54 1.41
CA CYS A 415 6.16 17.20 0.81
C CYS A 415 5.97 17.60 -0.65
N ILE A 416 4.97 17.09 -1.34
CA ILE A 416 4.62 17.44 -2.73
C ILE A 416 3.69 18.67 -2.86
N ALA A 417 3.22 19.23 -1.74
CA ALA A 417 2.52 20.53 -1.77
C ALA A 417 3.52 21.66 -1.98
N THR A 418 3.27 22.55 -2.94
CA THR A 418 4.23 23.61 -3.31
C THR A 418 4.50 24.61 -2.18
N ARG A 419 3.58 24.73 -1.22
CA ARG A 419 3.69 25.58 -0.03
C ARG A 419 3.76 24.79 1.28
N VAL A 420 4.27 23.56 1.23
CA VAL A 420 4.33 22.68 2.40
C VAL A 420 5.08 23.31 3.58
N ASN A 421 6.17 24.02 3.32
CA ASN A 421 6.96 24.69 4.35
C ASN A 421 6.15 25.72 5.15
N LEU A 422 5.30 26.51 4.48
CA LEU A 422 4.43 27.50 5.14
C LEU A 422 3.36 26.79 5.97
N ASN A 423 2.65 25.82 5.38
CA ASN A 423 1.59 25.08 6.09
C ASN A 423 2.13 24.36 7.33
N PHE A 424 3.29 23.74 7.23
CA PHE A 424 3.91 23.03 8.37
C PHE A 424 4.50 23.99 9.41
N SER A 425 4.96 25.18 9.01
CA SER A 425 5.36 26.21 9.97
C SER A 425 4.17 26.72 10.79
N ASP A 426 3.02 26.91 10.16
CA ASP A 426 1.81 27.34 10.84
C ASP A 426 1.29 26.28 11.84
N ILE A 427 1.34 24.99 11.47
CA ILE A 427 1.00 23.88 12.38
C ILE A 427 2.02 23.77 13.51
N ALA A 428 3.31 23.91 13.21
CA ALA A 428 4.39 23.71 14.18
C ALA A 428 4.45 24.80 15.25
N ARG A 429 4.02 26.03 14.95
CA ARG A 429 4.09 27.16 15.91
C ARG A 429 3.36 26.86 17.22
N PRO A 430 2.06 26.50 17.24
CA PRO A 430 1.37 26.17 18.49
C PRO A 430 1.91 24.87 19.14
N ILE A 431 2.34 23.88 18.36
CA ILE A 431 2.88 22.62 18.89
C ILE A 431 4.22 22.86 19.59
N ASN A 432 5.10 23.69 19.03
CA ASN A 432 6.36 24.06 19.67
C ASN A 432 6.12 24.82 20.99
N GLY A 433 5.11 25.70 21.03
CA GLY A 433 4.68 26.35 22.29
C GLY A 433 4.27 25.32 23.34
N GLN A 434 3.41 24.37 22.98
CA GLN A 434 2.99 23.29 23.88
C GLN A 434 4.16 22.42 24.36
N LEU A 435 5.09 22.06 23.47
CA LEU A 435 6.28 21.30 23.84
C LEU A 435 7.10 22.03 24.92
N LEU A 436 7.38 23.32 24.71
CA LEU A 436 8.19 24.12 25.66
C LEU A 436 7.50 24.34 27.02
N HIS A 437 6.17 24.45 27.03
CA HIS A 437 5.42 24.67 28.27
C HIS A 437 5.09 23.38 29.03
N ARG A 438 5.02 22.23 28.36
CA ARG A 438 4.56 20.97 28.99
C ARG A 438 5.67 20.00 29.32
N ILE A 439 6.84 20.15 28.71
CA ILE A 439 7.93 19.19 28.84
C ILE A 439 9.17 19.89 29.36
N ASP A 440 9.56 19.52 30.57
CA ASP A 440 10.78 20.02 31.19
C ASP A 440 12.02 19.34 30.60
N GLY A 441 13.16 20.03 30.65
CA GLY A 441 14.46 19.47 30.27
C GLY A 441 14.66 19.25 28.78
N ILE A 442 13.90 19.93 27.90
CA ILE A 442 14.13 19.90 26.44
C ILE A 442 15.49 20.54 26.12
N LYS A 443 16.39 19.74 25.53
CA LYS A 443 17.72 20.17 25.13
C LYS A 443 17.76 20.61 23.66
N LYS A 444 18.56 21.64 23.36
CA LYS A 444 18.80 22.12 21.97
C LYS A 444 19.90 21.34 21.27
N GLN A 445 20.74 20.62 21.99
CA GLN A 445 21.90 19.88 21.49
C GLN A 445 21.86 18.43 21.96
N GLY A 446 22.33 17.51 21.14
CA GLY A 446 22.43 16.09 21.41
C GLY A 446 22.89 15.31 20.17
N GLU A 447 23.22 14.04 20.35
CA GLU A 447 23.68 13.19 19.27
C GLU A 447 22.52 12.48 18.55
N ILE A 448 22.54 12.47 17.20
CA ILE A 448 21.61 11.69 16.40
C ILE A 448 22.25 10.34 16.06
N LYS A 449 22.05 9.33 16.90
CA LYS A 449 22.60 7.96 16.70
C LYS A 449 21.99 7.28 15.46
N ASN A 450 20.73 7.53 15.16
CA ASN A 450 20.04 6.93 14.01
C ASN A 450 20.51 7.53 12.68
N ARG A 451 21.06 6.68 11.79
CA ARG A 451 21.60 7.09 10.47
C ARG A 451 20.54 7.78 9.58
N TYR A 452 19.28 7.31 9.60
CA TYR A 452 18.19 7.89 8.81
C TYR A 452 17.86 9.31 9.29
N LEU A 453 17.68 9.50 10.59
CA LEU A 453 17.39 10.81 11.18
C LEU A 453 18.56 11.78 10.98
N ARG A 454 19.80 11.31 11.13
CA ARG A 454 21.01 12.10 10.87
C ARG A 454 21.06 12.59 9.42
N LYS A 455 20.76 11.71 8.44
CA LYS A 455 20.73 12.07 7.03
C LYS A 455 19.64 13.09 6.72
N ARG A 456 18.46 12.98 7.35
CA ARG A 456 17.29 13.82 7.06
C ARG A 456 17.31 15.14 7.81
N TYR A 457 17.64 15.12 9.09
CA TYR A 457 17.51 16.26 10.00
C TYR A 457 18.83 16.78 10.55
N GLY A 458 19.97 16.16 10.26
CA GLY A 458 21.26 16.51 10.84
C GLY A 458 21.74 17.95 10.59
N LYS A 459 21.18 18.61 9.57
CA LYS A 459 21.45 20.04 9.27
C LYS A 459 20.40 20.98 9.91
N SER A 460 19.39 20.45 10.61
CA SER A 460 18.32 21.28 11.17
C SER A 460 18.70 21.86 12.52
N LYS A 461 18.66 23.18 12.65
CA LYS A 461 18.78 23.88 13.93
C LYS A 461 17.54 23.74 14.83
N GLN A 462 16.46 23.15 14.32
CA GLN A 462 15.18 22.97 15.02
C GLN A 462 15.09 21.63 15.75
N MET A 463 16.10 20.76 15.64
CA MET A 463 16.16 19.52 16.42
C MET A 463 16.14 19.82 17.92
N ARG A 464 15.47 18.96 18.66
CA ARG A 464 15.38 18.99 20.13
C ARG A 464 15.62 17.59 20.66
N TRP A 465 15.87 17.47 21.97
CA TRP A 465 16.06 16.20 22.65
C TRP A 465 15.30 16.20 23.96
N ILE A 466 14.69 15.08 24.27
CA ILE A 466 14.12 14.79 25.58
C ILE A 466 14.94 13.64 26.15
N GLY A 467 15.70 13.92 27.22
CA GLY A 467 16.77 13.02 27.64
C GLY A 467 17.79 12.79 26.53
N GLU A 468 17.98 11.53 26.11
CA GLU A 468 18.83 11.12 25.00
C GLU A 468 18.08 10.95 23.67
N THR A 469 16.74 11.05 23.67
CA THR A 469 15.92 10.74 22.52
C THR A 469 15.73 11.98 21.64
N PRO A 470 16.12 11.93 20.33
CA PRO A 470 15.95 13.04 19.42
C PRO A 470 14.48 13.24 19.06
N LEU A 471 14.01 14.50 19.13
CA LEU A 471 12.67 14.93 18.71
C LEU A 471 12.79 15.64 17.36
N VAL A 472 12.14 15.11 16.32
CA VAL A 472 12.24 15.66 14.96
C VAL A 472 11.32 16.89 14.79
N PRO A 473 11.79 17.93 14.08
CA PRO A 473 11.04 19.17 13.92
C PRO A 473 9.92 19.03 12.87
N LEU A 474 8.69 19.36 13.25
CA LEU A 474 7.53 19.31 12.36
C LEU A 474 7.66 20.25 11.16
N ALA A 475 8.20 21.47 11.35
CA ALA A 475 8.36 22.47 10.29
C ALA A 475 9.50 22.19 9.30
N TYR A 476 10.38 21.23 9.58
CA TYR A 476 11.55 20.97 8.73
C TYR A 476 11.19 20.06 7.54
N VAL A 477 10.47 20.62 6.58
CA VAL A 477 10.06 19.97 5.34
C VAL A 477 10.25 20.90 4.16
N GLN A 478 10.67 20.34 3.03
CA GLN A 478 10.85 21.08 1.77
C GLN A 478 9.98 20.47 0.67
N PHE A 479 9.55 21.31 -0.25
CA PHE A 479 8.83 20.88 -1.44
C PHE A 479 9.67 19.88 -2.27
N LYS A 480 9.04 18.78 -2.61
CA LYS A 480 9.55 17.76 -3.53
C LYS A 480 8.64 17.71 -4.75
N ILE A 481 9.22 17.76 -5.93
CA ILE A 481 8.44 17.57 -7.17
C ILE A 481 7.79 16.17 -7.14
N PRO A 482 6.46 16.09 -7.29
CA PRO A 482 5.76 14.81 -7.25
C PRO A 482 6.16 13.92 -8.43
N MET A 483 6.41 12.65 -8.12
CA MET A 483 6.82 11.67 -9.11
C MET A 483 5.63 11.26 -9.99
N ARG A 484 5.85 11.24 -11.30
CA ARG A 484 4.92 10.62 -12.24
C ARG A 484 5.03 9.10 -12.16
N LYS A 485 3.91 8.43 -12.37
CA LYS A 485 3.92 7.00 -12.63
C LYS A 485 4.67 6.73 -13.93
N SER A 486 5.76 5.98 -13.85
CA SER A 486 6.43 5.49 -15.06
C SER A 486 5.58 4.40 -15.70
N ARG A 487 5.39 4.48 -17.02
CA ARG A 487 4.69 3.45 -17.81
C ARG A 487 5.43 2.11 -17.81
N LYS A 488 6.75 2.16 -17.62
CA LYS A 488 7.61 0.97 -17.58
C LYS A 488 7.39 0.13 -16.31
N ILE A 489 7.02 0.75 -15.18
CA ILE A 489 6.83 0.04 -13.92
C ILE A 489 5.52 -0.76 -13.95
N ASN A 490 5.64 -2.07 -14.08
CA ASN A 490 4.54 -3.02 -14.04
C ASN A 490 4.96 -4.26 -13.24
N PRO A 491 4.17 -4.69 -12.23
CA PRO A 491 4.51 -5.88 -11.43
C PRO A 491 4.35 -7.20 -12.18
N TYR A 492 3.63 -7.21 -13.29
CA TYR A 492 3.24 -8.40 -14.05
C TYR A 492 4.01 -8.54 -15.37
N THR A 493 5.09 -7.80 -15.56
CA THR A 493 6.01 -7.97 -16.69
C THR A 493 7.45 -8.05 -16.20
N PRO A 494 8.31 -8.89 -16.82
CA PRO A 494 9.72 -8.99 -16.42
C PRO A 494 10.45 -7.64 -16.47
N GLU A 495 10.24 -6.87 -17.54
CA GLU A 495 10.85 -5.55 -17.73
C GLU A 495 10.37 -4.55 -16.66
N GLY A 496 9.08 -4.58 -16.34
CA GLY A 496 8.50 -3.71 -15.31
C GLY A 496 8.98 -4.07 -13.91
N ARG A 497 9.22 -5.35 -13.63
CA ARG A 497 9.84 -5.79 -12.37
C ARG A 497 11.31 -5.41 -12.28
N ALA A 498 12.06 -5.48 -13.37
CA ALA A 498 13.46 -5.05 -13.38
C ALA A 498 13.59 -3.57 -12.96
N GLU A 499 12.67 -2.70 -13.36
CA GLU A 499 12.60 -1.30 -12.91
C GLU A 499 12.27 -1.17 -11.40
N ILE A 500 11.61 -2.17 -10.82
CA ILE A 500 11.26 -2.20 -9.38
C ILE A 500 12.41 -2.80 -8.57
N HIS A 501 13.09 -3.84 -9.09
CA HIS A 501 14.01 -4.73 -8.39
C HIS A 501 15.48 -4.60 -8.81
N ASP A 502 15.92 -3.45 -9.19
CA ASP A 502 17.27 -3.16 -9.71
C ASP A 502 18.46 -3.77 -8.90
N ASN A 503 18.24 -4.44 -7.77
CA ASN A 503 19.28 -5.02 -6.90
C ASN A 503 18.79 -6.12 -5.94
N LEU A 504 18.16 -7.17 -6.45
CA LEU A 504 17.93 -8.37 -5.65
C LEU A 504 19.26 -9.09 -5.38
N ARG A 505 19.69 -9.13 -4.11
CA ARG A 505 20.90 -9.85 -3.66
C ARG A 505 20.61 -11.27 -3.21
N ILE A 506 19.44 -11.81 -3.48
CA ILE A 506 18.95 -13.08 -2.96
C ILE A 506 18.94 -14.08 -4.10
N ASP A 507 19.44 -15.29 -3.80
CA ASP A 507 19.28 -16.42 -4.69
C ASP A 507 17.83 -16.91 -4.66
N VAL A 508 17.12 -16.62 -5.74
CA VAL A 508 15.71 -16.98 -5.89
C VAL A 508 15.51 -18.49 -5.87
N ASN A 509 16.43 -19.27 -6.43
CA ASN A 509 16.33 -20.74 -6.45
C ASN A 509 16.37 -21.34 -5.05
N SER A 510 17.28 -20.87 -4.21
CA SER A 510 17.35 -21.28 -2.80
C SER A 510 16.07 -20.91 -2.04
N MET A 511 15.49 -19.76 -2.31
CA MET A 511 14.24 -19.34 -1.70
C MET A 511 13.06 -20.22 -2.16
N LEU A 512 12.96 -20.50 -3.47
CA LEU A 512 11.95 -21.40 -4.04
C LEU A 512 12.08 -22.82 -3.46
N TRP A 513 13.31 -23.27 -3.22
CA TRP A 513 13.56 -24.56 -2.56
C TRP A 513 12.92 -24.60 -1.16
N LEU A 514 13.18 -23.59 -0.31
CA LEU A 514 12.57 -23.50 1.04
C LEU A 514 11.04 -23.52 0.99
N MET A 515 10.44 -22.89 -0.01
CA MET A 515 8.97 -22.84 -0.19
C MET A 515 8.40 -24.20 -0.60
N ARG A 516 9.11 -24.93 -1.45
CA ARG A 516 8.69 -26.24 -1.95
C ARG A 516 8.94 -27.38 -0.95
N HIS A 517 9.77 -27.13 0.07
CA HIS A 517 10.11 -28.11 1.10
C HIS A 517 9.71 -27.57 2.49
N PRO A 518 8.39 -27.41 2.76
CA PRO A 518 7.91 -27.06 4.09
C PRO A 518 8.22 -28.21 5.06
N ILE A 519 8.39 -27.88 6.33
CA ILE A 519 8.51 -28.89 7.39
C ILE A 519 7.11 -29.30 7.82
N PRO A 520 6.66 -30.54 7.57
CA PRO A 520 5.25 -30.94 7.76
C PRO A 520 4.76 -30.88 9.21
N THR A 521 5.69 -31.05 10.16
CA THR A 521 5.41 -31.03 11.61
C THR A 521 5.25 -29.62 12.16
N GLU A 522 5.71 -28.61 11.41
CA GLU A 522 5.75 -27.22 11.86
C GLU A 522 4.51 -26.44 11.37
N SER A 523 4.24 -25.32 12.07
CA SER A 523 3.10 -24.45 11.74
C SER A 523 3.28 -23.74 10.40
N VAL A 524 2.16 -23.32 9.78
CA VAL A 524 2.17 -22.50 8.57
C VAL A 524 2.94 -21.19 8.81
N ARG A 525 2.87 -20.62 10.00
CA ARG A 525 3.61 -19.42 10.40
C ARG A 525 5.13 -19.66 10.44
N TYR A 526 5.55 -20.79 10.98
CA TYR A 526 6.97 -21.17 11.02
C TYR A 526 7.53 -21.31 9.61
N ASN A 527 6.85 -22.08 8.76
CA ASN A 527 7.27 -22.33 7.39
C ASN A 527 7.32 -21.03 6.55
N ASP A 528 6.32 -20.15 6.68
CA ASP A 528 6.34 -18.84 6.01
C ASP A 528 7.43 -17.91 6.55
N ASN A 529 7.71 -17.95 7.86
CA ASN A 529 8.77 -17.16 8.46
C ASN A 529 10.18 -17.65 8.06
N ARG A 530 10.39 -18.95 7.80
CA ARG A 530 11.67 -19.47 7.25
C ARG A 530 12.04 -18.73 5.95
N VAL A 531 11.08 -18.60 5.04
CA VAL A 531 11.28 -17.89 3.77
C VAL A 531 11.54 -16.41 4.01
N SER A 532 10.78 -15.79 4.92
CA SER A 532 10.95 -14.38 5.30
C SER A 532 12.32 -14.09 5.89
N LEU A 533 12.82 -15.00 6.75
CA LEU A 533 14.14 -14.90 7.37
C LEU A 533 15.27 -15.05 6.35
N TYR A 534 15.14 -15.98 5.42
CA TYR A 534 16.11 -16.13 4.33
C TYR A 534 16.27 -14.82 3.56
N ALA A 535 15.15 -14.20 3.19
CA ALA A 535 15.15 -12.91 2.54
C ALA A 535 15.69 -11.78 3.45
N GLY A 536 15.30 -11.77 4.72
CA GLY A 536 15.72 -10.75 5.70
C GLY A 536 17.20 -10.81 6.08
N GLN A 537 17.79 -12.01 6.02
CA GLN A 537 19.20 -12.28 6.32
C GLN A 537 20.10 -12.25 5.06
N ASP A 538 19.58 -11.83 3.90
CA ASP A 538 20.30 -11.80 2.62
C ASP A 538 20.89 -13.20 2.25
N GLY A 539 20.19 -14.30 2.58
CA GLY A 539 20.64 -15.67 2.36
C GLY A 539 21.84 -16.12 3.21
N LYS A 540 22.08 -15.46 4.34
CA LYS A 540 23.25 -15.67 5.21
C LYS A 540 22.84 -16.16 6.60
N CYS A 541 23.70 -16.98 7.21
CA CYS A 541 23.56 -17.37 8.61
C CYS A 541 23.55 -16.14 9.53
N ALA A 542 22.62 -16.08 10.47
CA ALA A 542 22.46 -14.94 11.40
C ALA A 542 23.65 -14.77 12.38
N ILE A 543 24.50 -15.80 12.54
CA ILE A 543 25.68 -15.82 13.44
C ILE A 543 26.97 -15.76 12.63
N THR A 544 27.24 -16.74 11.76
CA THR A 544 28.51 -16.80 11.03
C THR A 544 28.60 -15.82 9.87
N GLY A 545 27.48 -15.27 9.40
CA GLY A 545 27.42 -14.38 8.22
C GLY A 545 27.76 -15.05 6.88
N LYS A 546 28.11 -16.35 6.88
CA LYS A 546 28.35 -17.13 5.65
C LYS A 546 27.04 -17.45 4.93
N LYS A 547 27.12 -17.72 3.62
CA LYS A 547 25.95 -18.11 2.82
C LYS A 547 25.32 -19.38 3.39
N LEU A 548 23.99 -19.38 3.49
CA LEU A 548 23.24 -20.55 3.96
C LEU A 548 23.10 -21.57 2.83
N ASP A 549 23.35 -22.81 3.15
CA ASP A 549 22.85 -23.95 2.41
C ASP A 549 21.42 -24.22 2.88
N VAL A 550 20.46 -24.07 1.97
CA VAL A 550 19.02 -24.17 2.29
C VAL A 550 18.58 -25.59 2.62
N GLN A 551 19.34 -26.61 2.21
CA GLN A 551 19.05 -28.02 2.50
C GLN A 551 19.41 -28.40 3.96
N THR A 552 20.43 -27.76 4.50
CA THR A 552 20.96 -28.07 5.84
C THR A 552 20.71 -26.97 6.86
N CYS A 553 20.23 -25.80 6.46
CA CYS A 553 19.98 -24.68 7.37
C CYS A 553 18.82 -24.95 8.33
N ILE A 554 18.98 -24.49 9.56
CA ILE A 554 18.03 -24.68 10.65
C ILE A 554 17.36 -23.34 11.01
N CYS A 555 16.05 -23.36 11.17
CA CYS A 555 15.30 -22.23 11.71
C CYS A 555 15.18 -22.39 13.23
N TYR A 556 16.05 -21.68 13.93
CA TYR A 556 16.22 -21.75 15.38
C TYR A 556 15.24 -20.85 16.12
N ARG A 557 14.57 -21.36 17.16
CA ARG A 557 13.74 -20.59 18.10
C ARG A 557 14.60 -20.03 19.22
N LYS A 558 14.56 -18.71 19.43
CA LYS A 558 15.33 -18.04 20.49
C LYS A 558 14.82 -18.37 21.89
N THR A 559 13.50 -18.51 22.04
CA THR A 559 12.83 -18.89 23.28
C THR A 559 11.72 -19.88 22.99
N ASN A 560 11.47 -20.79 23.94
CA ASN A 560 10.37 -21.75 23.88
C ASN A 560 9.13 -21.27 24.66
N ASP A 561 9.07 -19.97 25.02
CA ASP A 561 7.96 -19.41 25.78
C ASP A 561 6.67 -19.40 24.94
N CYS A 562 5.75 -20.29 25.27
CA CYS A 562 4.45 -20.44 24.60
C CYS A 562 3.56 -19.20 24.67
N LYS A 563 3.74 -18.34 25.69
CA LYS A 563 2.95 -17.11 25.88
C LYS A 563 3.29 -15.99 24.89
N LYS A 564 4.46 -16.06 24.22
CA LYS A 564 4.92 -15.05 23.25
C LYS A 564 4.83 -15.50 21.79
N GLY A 565 4.12 -16.60 21.47
CA GLY A 565 4.00 -17.14 20.11
C GLY A 565 5.33 -17.63 19.55
N ASN A 566 5.67 -18.89 19.79
CA ASN A 566 6.96 -19.53 19.46
C ASN A 566 7.45 -19.27 18.02
N ASP A 567 6.53 -19.14 17.05
CA ASP A 567 6.83 -19.05 15.64
C ASP A 567 6.77 -17.60 15.10
N SER A 568 6.81 -16.59 15.97
CA SER A 568 6.87 -15.19 15.52
C SER A 568 8.19 -14.92 14.79
N TYR A 569 8.17 -14.05 13.78
CA TYR A 569 9.36 -13.67 13.01
C TYR A 569 10.51 -13.17 13.91
N GLN A 570 10.19 -12.45 14.97
CA GLN A 570 11.17 -11.92 15.91
C GLN A 570 11.81 -13.01 16.76
N ASN A 571 11.11 -14.14 17.02
CA ASN A 571 11.63 -15.26 17.81
C ASN A 571 12.48 -16.25 17.02
N LEU A 572 12.49 -16.15 15.69
CA LEU A 572 13.17 -17.10 14.81
C LEU A 572 14.46 -16.53 14.20
N LEU A 573 15.42 -17.43 13.91
CA LEU A 573 16.66 -17.13 13.18
C LEU A 573 16.99 -18.30 12.23
N LEU A 574 17.51 -18.01 11.04
CA LEU A 574 18.12 -19.03 10.18
C LEU A 574 19.61 -19.15 10.47
N LEU A 575 20.05 -20.36 10.75
CA LEU A 575 21.41 -20.69 11.12
C LEU A 575 21.96 -21.80 10.20
N SER A 576 23.27 -21.75 9.91
CA SER A 576 24.02 -22.91 9.43
C SER A 576 24.23 -23.89 10.57
N LEU A 577 24.61 -25.12 10.27
CA LEU A 577 24.96 -26.12 11.30
C LEU A 577 26.04 -25.60 12.27
N GLN A 578 27.09 -24.95 11.76
CA GLN A 578 28.11 -24.29 12.57
C GLN A 578 27.55 -23.15 13.42
N GLY A 579 26.66 -22.34 12.85
CA GLY A 579 25.97 -21.28 13.58
C GLY A 579 25.07 -21.81 14.70
N LEU A 580 24.41 -22.94 14.48
CA LEU A 580 23.66 -23.66 15.51
C LEU A 580 24.57 -24.17 16.62
N ALA A 581 25.67 -24.85 16.27
CA ALA A 581 26.63 -25.34 17.25
C ALA A 581 27.16 -24.23 18.17
N ILE A 582 27.48 -23.06 17.62
CA ILE A 582 27.90 -21.88 18.41
C ILE A 582 26.86 -21.46 19.44
N VAL A 583 25.56 -21.56 19.11
CA VAL A 583 24.45 -21.06 19.96
C VAL A 583 23.98 -22.11 20.97
N SER A 584 24.02 -23.42 20.61
CA SER A 584 23.34 -24.48 21.36
C SER A 584 24.25 -25.58 21.92
N SER A 585 25.55 -25.60 21.59
CA SER A 585 26.47 -26.62 22.13
C SER A 585 26.92 -26.28 23.55
N GLU A 586 27.02 -27.32 24.40
CA GLU A 586 27.62 -27.25 25.74
C GLU A 586 29.15 -27.29 25.70
N ASP A 587 29.72 -27.94 24.65
CA ASP A 587 31.17 -28.06 24.48
C ASP A 587 31.80 -26.70 24.14
N MET A 588 32.31 -26.04 25.16
CA MET A 588 32.97 -24.74 25.05
C MET A 588 34.22 -24.74 24.21
N MET A 589 34.98 -25.89 24.16
CA MET A 589 36.20 -25.95 23.34
C MET A 589 35.85 -25.85 21.85
N SER A 590 34.89 -26.65 21.40
CA SER A 590 34.37 -26.60 20.02
C SER A 590 33.74 -25.23 19.69
N VAL A 591 32.98 -24.64 20.61
CA VAL A 591 32.37 -23.32 20.41
C VAL A 591 33.43 -22.22 20.23
N VAL A 592 34.46 -22.21 21.08
CA VAL A 592 35.57 -21.22 20.98
C VAL A 592 36.37 -21.41 19.68
N ALA A 593 36.59 -22.67 19.26
CA ALA A 593 37.23 -22.96 17.97
C ALA A 593 36.44 -22.40 16.80
N LEU A 594 35.10 -22.63 16.75
CA LEU A 594 34.21 -22.11 15.71
C LEU A 594 34.15 -20.58 15.73
N VAL A 595 34.12 -19.94 16.91
CA VAL A 595 34.13 -18.47 17.04
C VAL A 595 35.40 -17.87 16.43
N LYS A 596 36.58 -18.53 16.66
CA LYS A 596 37.86 -18.12 16.05
C LYS A 596 37.86 -18.35 14.54
N GLU A 597 37.45 -19.54 14.07
CA GLU A 597 37.36 -19.89 12.65
C GLU A 597 36.53 -18.88 11.85
N HIS A 598 35.40 -18.45 12.40
CA HIS A 598 34.52 -17.49 11.76
C HIS A 598 34.87 -16.02 12.06
N SER A 599 35.90 -15.74 12.83
CA SER A 599 36.36 -14.40 13.20
C SER A 599 35.18 -13.50 13.69
N LEU A 600 34.38 -14.03 14.63
CA LEU A 600 33.19 -13.33 15.10
C LEU A 600 33.56 -12.06 15.90
N ASN A 601 32.99 -10.92 15.51
CA ASN A 601 33.25 -9.66 16.20
C ASN A 601 32.45 -9.52 17.50
N ALA A 602 32.83 -8.58 18.37
CA ALA A 602 32.22 -8.33 19.68
C ALA A 602 30.68 -8.17 19.64
N LYS A 603 30.12 -7.55 18.60
CA LYS A 603 28.67 -7.42 18.42
C LYS A 603 27.97 -8.77 18.24
N VAL A 604 28.57 -9.65 17.45
CA VAL A 604 28.02 -10.99 17.21
C VAL A 604 28.18 -11.84 18.48
N ILE A 605 29.28 -11.73 19.18
CA ILE A 605 29.52 -12.44 20.47
C ILE A 605 28.46 -11.99 21.50
N THR A 606 28.17 -10.71 21.62
CA THR A 606 27.09 -10.22 22.49
C THR A 606 25.72 -10.83 22.12
N LYS A 607 25.44 -10.96 20.80
CA LYS A 607 24.21 -11.59 20.31
C LYS A 607 24.17 -13.08 20.64
N VAL A 608 25.28 -13.79 20.45
CA VAL A 608 25.42 -15.21 20.82
C VAL A 608 25.23 -15.40 22.31
N ASN A 609 25.86 -14.60 23.15
CA ASN A 609 25.71 -14.66 24.60
C ASN A 609 24.28 -14.47 25.08
N LYS A 610 23.52 -13.57 24.45
CA LYS A 610 22.07 -13.44 24.75
C LYS A 610 21.29 -14.72 24.43
N LEU A 611 21.61 -15.40 23.33
CA LEU A 611 20.95 -16.64 22.96
C LEU A 611 21.35 -17.79 23.88
N ARG A 612 22.65 -17.91 24.20
CA ARG A 612 23.18 -18.92 25.13
C ARG A 612 22.62 -18.72 26.55
N ALA A 613 22.54 -17.47 27.04
CA ALA A 613 21.92 -17.17 28.32
C ALA A 613 20.45 -17.61 28.38
N THR A 614 19.69 -17.39 27.31
CA THR A 614 18.29 -17.83 27.21
C THR A 614 18.17 -19.35 27.21
N ALA A 615 19.17 -20.06 26.71
CA ALA A 615 19.26 -21.53 26.67
C ALA A 615 19.91 -22.13 27.94
N GLY A 616 20.32 -21.32 28.93
CA GLY A 616 21.00 -21.78 30.17
C GLY A 616 22.44 -22.26 29.96
N LEU A 617 23.07 -21.83 28.84
CA LEU A 617 24.40 -22.31 28.44
C LEU A 617 25.54 -21.36 28.88
N PRO A 618 26.76 -21.84 29.10
CA PRO A 618 27.93 -21.03 29.44
C PRO A 618 28.18 -19.91 28.43
N LEU A 619 28.55 -18.71 28.89
CA LEU A 619 28.77 -17.55 28.06
C LEU A 619 30.21 -17.49 27.52
N LEU A 620 30.36 -16.93 26.33
CA LEU A 620 31.66 -16.64 25.74
C LEU A 620 32.27 -15.39 26.37
N ALA A 621 33.58 -15.42 26.66
CA ALA A 621 34.30 -14.26 27.13
C ALA A 621 34.23 -13.14 26.09
N ALA A 622 33.79 -11.95 26.50
CA ALA A 622 33.87 -10.78 25.66
C ALA A 622 35.36 -10.35 25.55
N LYS A 623 35.93 -10.47 24.36
CA LYS A 623 37.20 -9.79 24.05
C LYS A 623 36.97 -8.37 23.60
#